data_9d41766bcbf620eef668bc862ac88f72
#
_entry.id   9d41766bcbf620eef668bc862ac88f72
#
_cell.length_a   1.000
_cell.length_b   1.000
_cell.length_c   1.000
_cell.angle_alpha   90.00
_cell.angle_beta   90.00
_cell.angle_gamma   90.00
#
_symmetry.space_group_name_H-M   'P 1'
#
loop_
_entity.id
_entity.type
_entity.pdbx_description
1 polymer ?
#
loop_
_entity_poly.entity_id
_entity_poly.type
_entity_poly.pdbx_seq_one_letter_code
_entity_poly.pdbx_strand_id
1 'polypeptide(L)'
;MRTEIDIEGRNQYGGWPIGVVAALLTCMIFTGNAACAGTWVTDDKSGCQVWDPNPQIDEAVVWSGACANSRAEGPGSAQWLKGKTVTETDKGEWREGKQTGKGVQTWSTGSYEGELSAGEPNGQGALILQKLRYDGEFRDGKPNGTGVLTQGGEAVRGTWKDGCLQGGPRKASIGIPLSACR
;
A
#
# COMPACT_ATOMS: atom_id res chain seq x y z
N MET A 1 -20.40 25.11 10.54
CA MET A 1 -20.51 23.72 10.09
C MET A 1 -19.11 23.11 10.10
N ARG A 2 -18.86 22.14 10.98
CA ARG A 2 -17.60 21.38 10.96
C ARG A 2 -17.76 20.31 9.88
N THR A 3 -17.09 20.44 8.77
CA THR A 3 -16.95 19.37 7.80
C THR A 3 -15.89 18.41 8.30
N GLU A 4 -16.31 17.32 8.93
CA GLU A 4 -15.45 16.16 9.18
C GLU A 4 -15.36 15.39 7.87
N ILE A 5 -14.16 15.27 7.33
CA ILE A 5 -13.87 14.39 6.19
C ILE A 5 -13.35 13.09 6.80
N ASP A 6 -14.26 12.17 7.06
CA ASP A 6 -13.92 10.81 7.47
C ASP A 6 -13.74 9.97 6.20
N ILE A 7 -12.50 9.63 5.91
CA ILE A 7 -12.15 8.69 4.88
C ILE A 7 -11.67 7.45 5.59
N GLU A 8 -12.62 6.65 6.06
CA GLU A 8 -12.32 5.26 6.36
C GLU A 8 -11.82 4.62 5.07
N GLY A 9 -10.50 4.60 4.90
CA GLY A 9 -9.87 3.63 4.05
C GLY A 9 -10.24 2.27 4.63
N ARG A 10 -11.34 1.70 4.14
CA ARG A 10 -11.56 0.27 4.32
C ARG A 10 -10.29 -0.35 3.83
N ASN A 11 -9.61 -1.03 4.74
CA ASN A 11 -8.56 -1.95 4.40
C ASN A 11 -9.05 -2.66 3.13
N GLN A 12 -8.45 -2.41 1.96
CA GLN A 12 -8.96 -2.92 0.68
C GLN A 12 -8.90 -4.46 0.60
N TYR A 13 -8.50 -5.06 1.66
CA TYR A 13 -8.51 -6.47 1.92
C TYR A 13 -9.77 -6.80 2.75
N GLY A 14 -10.89 -6.98 2.03
CA GLY A 14 -12.22 -7.23 2.59
C GLY A 14 -12.22 -8.32 3.65
N GLY A 15 -12.35 -7.94 4.91
CA GLY A 15 -12.64 -8.85 5.99
C GLY A 15 -14.05 -9.41 5.83
N TRP A 16 -14.16 -10.71 5.55
CA TRP A 16 -15.40 -11.48 5.66
C TRP A 16 -15.59 -12.00 7.09
N PRO A 17 -16.83 -12.22 7.53
CA PRO A 17 -17.10 -12.62 8.91
C PRO A 17 -16.62 -14.04 9.20
N ILE A 18 -16.26 -14.22 10.43
CA ILE A 18 -15.73 -15.42 11.09
C ILE A 18 -16.49 -16.68 10.72
N GLY A 19 -15.81 -17.59 10.05
CA GLY A 19 -16.23 -18.98 9.86
C GLY A 19 -14.99 -19.87 9.88
N VAL A 20 -14.90 -20.67 10.92
CA VAL A 20 -13.84 -21.59 11.31
C VAL A 20 -13.43 -22.53 10.17
N VAL A 21 -12.15 -22.55 9.76
CA VAL A 21 -11.39 -23.79 9.53
C VAL A 21 -9.91 -23.52 9.84
N ALA A 22 -9.39 -24.30 10.77
CA ALA A 22 -8.01 -24.25 11.20
C ALA A 22 -7.07 -24.79 10.11
N ALA A 23 -6.12 -23.96 9.67
CA ALA A 23 -4.86 -24.42 9.12
C ALA A 23 -3.75 -23.70 9.88
N LEU A 24 -3.03 -24.50 10.66
CA LEU A 24 -1.91 -24.11 11.51
C LEU A 24 -0.78 -23.50 10.67
N LEU A 25 -0.70 -22.17 10.61
CA LEU A 25 0.57 -21.48 10.50
C LEU A 25 0.72 -20.71 11.81
N THR A 26 1.65 -21.17 12.62
CA THR A 26 2.03 -20.61 13.91
C THR A 26 2.60 -19.22 13.72
N CYS A 27 1.75 -18.20 13.71
CA CYS A 27 2.14 -16.86 14.13
C CYS A 27 2.10 -16.91 15.66
N MET A 28 3.26 -17.05 16.30
CA MET A 28 3.39 -17.05 17.77
C MET A 28 2.82 -15.73 18.29
N ILE A 29 1.79 -15.87 19.10
CA ILE A 29 1.17 -14.77 19.85
C ILE A 29 2.17 -14.34 20.93
N PHE A 30 3.01 -13.37 20.59
CA PHE A 30 3.63 -12.52 21.58
C PHE A 30 2.85 -11.20 21.64
N THR A 31 2.42 -10.83 22.81
CA THR A 31 1.72 -9.60 23.16
C THR A 31 2.51 -8.37 22.68
N GLY A 32 2.08 -7.77 21.59
CA GLY A 32 2.68 -6.56 20.99
C GLY A 32 2.40 -6.57 19.50
N ASN A 33 1.79 -5.51 18.96
CA ASN A 33 1.42 -5.29 17.55
C ASN A 33 2.32 -6.04 16.56
N ALA A 34 1.93 -7.23 16.15
CA ALA A 34 2.56 -7.92 15.04
C ALA A 34 2.01 -7.26 13.75
N ALA A 35 2.70 -6.25 13.26
CA ALA A 35 2.64 -5.94 11.84
C ALA A 35 3.05 -7.23 11.13
N CYS A 36 2.23 -7.77 10.25
CA CYS A 36 2.62 -8.89 9.42
C CYS A 36 3.86 -8.43 8.63
N ALA A 37 5.01 -9.05 8.89
CA ALA A 37 6.20 -8.80 8.10
C ALA A 37 5.88 -9.24 6.66
N GLY A 38 6.31 -8.43 5.67
CA GLY A 38 6.17 -8.79 4.26
C GLY A 38 6.79 -10.16 3.95
N THR A 39 6.48 -10.71 2.80
CA THR A 39 6.94 -12.03 2.37
C THR A 39 7.53 -12.02 0.96
N TRP A 40 8.27 -13.07 0.64
CA TRP A 40 8.78 -13.32 -0.71
C TRP A 40 7.79 -14.20 -1.47
N VAL A 41 7.31 -13.73 -2.61
CA VAL A 41 6.47 -14.49 -3.53
C VAL A 41 7.29 -14.81 -4.77
N THR A 42 7.23 -16.06 -5.24
CA THR A 42 7.99 -16.52 -6.40
C THR A 42 7.07 -16.57 -7.61
N ASP A 43 7.48 -15.98 -8.72
CA ASP A 43 6.85 -16.20 -10.01
C ASP A 43 7.16 -17.61 -10.50
N ASP A 44 6.16 -18.44 -10.65
CA ASP A 44 6.28 -19.86 -11.01
C ASP A 44 6.92 -20.09 -12.38
N LYS A 45 6.86 -19.10 -13.29
CA LYS A 45 7.40 -19.23 -14.65
C LYS A 45 8.88 -18.88 -14.71
N SER A 46 9.29 -17.79 -14.08
CA SER A 46 10.66 -17.29 -14.14
C SER A 46 11.52 -17.75 -12.95
N GLY A 47 10.90 -18.20 -11.85
CA GLY A 47 11.57 -18.48 -10.59
C GLY A 47 12.04 -17.21 -9.87
N CYS A 48 11.63 -16.05 -10.35
CA CYS A 48 12.02 -14.76 -9.78
C CYS A 48 11.20 -14.43 -8.54
N GLN A 49 11.87 -14.00 -7.48
CA GLN A 49 11.23 -13.60 -6.24
C GLN A 49 10.95 -12.11 -6.21
N VAL A 50 9.76 -11.77 -5.79
CA VAL A 50 9.25 -10.41 -5.61
C VAL A 50 8.83 -10.23 -4.16
N TRP A 51 9.22 -9.13 -3.56
CA TRP A 51 8.84 -8.79 -2.18
C TRP A 51 7.44 -8.21 -2.15
N ASP A 52 6.59 -8.77 -1.32
CA ASP A 52 5.27 -8.26 -0.99
C ASP A 52 5.31 -7.69 0.43
N PRO A 53 5.15 -6.37 0.61
CA PRO A 53 5.08 -5.76 1.93
C PRO A 53 3.76 -6.06 2.68
N ASN A 54 2.68 -6.43 1.95
CA ASN A 54 1.33 -6.64 2.50
C ASN A 54 0.71 -7.96 2.03
N PRO A 55 1.32 -9.11 2.35
CA PRO A 55 0.96 -10.40 1.77
C PRO A 55 -0.50 -10.80 2.02
N GLN A 56 -1.13 -11.31 0.98
CA GLN A 56 -2.49 -11.84 1.03
C GLN A 56 -2.47 -13.38 0.99
N ILE A 57 -3.51 -13.98 1.57
CA ILE A 57 -3.68 -15.44 1.50
C ILE A 57 -3.98 -15.84 0.05
N ASP A 58 -3.27 -16.87 -0.44
CA ASP A 58 -3.40 -17.44 -1.79
C ASP A 58 -3.07 -16.41 -2.92
N GLU A 59 -2.14 -15.51 -2.66
CA GLU A 59 -1.64 -14.57 -3.65
C GLU A 59 -0.48 -15.16 -4.46
N ALA A 60 -0.51 -14.92 -5.76
CA ALA A 60 0.55 -15.26 -6.69
C ALA A 60 1.08 -13.99 -7.37
N VAL A 61 2.30 -14.05 -7.90
CA VAL A 61 2.89 -12.97 -8.68
C VAL A 61 3.27 -13.45 -10.08
N VAL A 62 3.10 -12.57 -11.08
CA VAL A 62 3.71 -12.70 -12.40
C VAL A 62 4.66 -11.54 -12.58
N TRP A 63 5.93 -11.87 -12.74
CA TRP A 63 7.00 -10.89 -12.95
C TRP A 63 7.32 -10.73 -14.44
N SER A 64 7.50 -9.47 -14.87
CA SER A 64 7.95 -9.11 -16.21
C SER A 64 9.08 -8.11 -16.11
N GLY A 65 10.30 -8.59 -16.22
CA GLY A 65 11.55 -7.82 -16.11
C GLY A 65 12.75 -8.74 -15.96
N ALA A 66 13.92 -8.15 -15.68
CA ALA A 66 15.12 -8.92 -15.43
C ALA A 66 15.05 -9.63 -14.07
N CYS A 67 15.79 -10.73 -13.95
CA CYS A 67 15.94 -11.49 -12.71
C CYS A 67 17.43 -11.71 -12.43
N ALA A 68 17.93 -11.22 -11.30
CA ALA A 68 19.29 -11.40 -10.87
C ALA A 68 19.31 -12.09 -9.50
N ASN A 69 20.12 -13.13 -9.35
CA ASN A 69 20.21 -13.92 -8.12
C ASN A 69 18.84 -14.37 -7.58
N SER A 70 17.96 -14.83 -8.50
CA SER A 70 16.56 -15.20 -8.21
C SER A 70 15.71 -14.06 -7.63
N ARG A 71 16.05 -12.80 -7.90
CA ARG A 71 15.31 -11.61 -7.44
C ARG A 71 14.94 -10.71 -8.62
N ALA A 72 13.80 -10.05 -8.53
CA ALA A 72 13.40 -9.02 -9.48
C ALA A 72 14.43 -7.89 -9.49
N GLU A 73 14.88 -7.47 -10.69
CA GLU A 73 15.96 -6.48 -10.82
C GLU A 73 15.72 -5.55 -12.02
N GLY A 74 16.01 -4.25 -11.84
CA GLY A 74 15.86 -3.22 -12.87
C GLY A 74 14.41 -2.87 -13.18
N PRO A 75 14.14 -2.26 -14.34
CA PRO A 75 12.79 -1.89 -14.74
C PRO A 75 11.93 -3.12 -14.98
N GLY A 76 10.69 -3.10 -14.45
CA GLY A 76 9.78 -4.23 -14.60
C GLY A 76 8.38 -3.98 -14.09
N SER A 77 7.57 -5.04 -14.18
CA SER A 77 6.19 -5.04 -13.70
C SER A 77 5.88 -6.33 -12.96
N ALA A 78 5.37 -6.20 -11.73
CA ALA A 78 4.77 -7.28 -10.98
C ALA A 78 3.24 -7.20 -11.10
N GLN A 79 2.60 -8.31 -11.44
CA GLN A 79 1.15 -8.46 -11.38
C GLN A 79 0.81 -9.42 -10.26
N TRP A 80 0.06 -8.94 -9.28
CA TRP A 80 -0.42 -9.72 -8.15
C TRP A 80 -1.77 -10.34 -8.50
N LEU A 81 -1.95 -11.61 -8.19
CA LEU A 81 -3.13 -12.35 -8.62
C LEU A 81 -3.75 -13.11 -7.44
N LYS A 82 -5.07 -13.12 -7.41
CA LYS A 82 -5.85 -14.04 -6.58
C LYS A 82 -6.60 -15.01 -7.49
N GLY A 83 -6.12 -16.25 -7.51
CA GLY A 83 -6.52 -17.22 -8.52
C GLY A 83 -6.10 -16.78 -9.93
N LYS A 84 -7.06 -16.41 -10.80
CA LYS A 84 -6.78 -15.92 -12.17
C LYS A 84 -7.01 -14.42 -12.34
N THR A 85 -7.40 -13.73 -11.28
CA THR A 85 -7.74 -12.32 -11.32
C THR A 85 -6.55 -11.48 -10.88
N VAL A 86 -6.12 -10.54 -11.71
CA VAL A 86 -5.12 -9.54 -11.32
C VAL A 86 -5.79 -8.57 -10.35
N THR A 87 -5.24 -8.46 -9.15
CA THR A 87 -5.71 -7.59 -8.08
C THR A 87 -4.95 -6.29 -8.00
N GLU A 88 -3.64 -6.36 -8.33
CA GLU A 88 -2.73 -5.21 -8.30
C GLU A 88 -1.68 -5.34 -9.40
N THR A 89 -1.19 -4.20 -9.88
CA THR A 89 -0.08 -4.12 -10.84
C THR A 89 0.88 -3.04 -10.40
N ASP A 90 2.15 -3.43 -10.20
CA ASP A 90 3.24 -2.54 -9.81
C ASP A 90 4.21 -2.39 -10.97
N LYS A 91 4.53 -1.16 -11.33
CA LYS A 91 5.47 -0.83 -12.41
C LYS A 91 6.52 0.13 -11.89
N GLY A 92 7.78 -0.09 -12.25
CA GLY A 92 8.87 0.81 -11.84
C GLY A 92 10.21 0.10 -11.81
N GLU A 93 11.07 0.59 -10.92
CA GLU A 93 12.42 0.05 -10.69
C GLU A 93 12.41 -0.94 -9.52
N TRP A 94 13.19 -2.00 -9.68
CA TRP A 94 13.31 -3.06 -8.69
C TRP A 94 14.80 -3.30 -8.38
N ARG A 95 15.08 -3.54 -7.11
CA ARG A 95 16.42 -3.91 -6.63
C ARG A 95 16.29 -5.02 -5.59
N GLU A 96 17.02 -6.09 -5.80
CA GLU A 96 17.01 -7.25 -4.90
C GLU A 96 15.59 -7.74 -4.59
N GLY A 97 14.70 -7.73 -5.59
CA GLY A 97 13.31 -8.16 -5.48
C GLY A 97 12.35 -7.16 -4.85
N LYS A 98 12.78 -5.95 -4.51
CA LYS A 98 11.96 -4.91 -3.88
C LYS A 98 11.76 -3.74 -4.81
N GLN A 99 10.52 -3.29 -4.96
CA GLN A 99 10.23 -2.06 -5.72
C GLN A 99 10.85 -0.87 -5.01
N THR A 100 11.54 -0.02 -5.75
CA THR A 100 12.28 1.14 -5.22
C THR A 100 12.28 2.30 -6.20
N GLY A 101 12.63 3.51 -5.73
CA GLY A 101 12.64 4.70 -6.58
C GLY A 101 11.25 5.08 -7.05
N LYS A 102 11.14 5.61 -8.27
CA LYS A 102 9.84 6.02 -8.82
C LYS A 102 9.09 4.81 -9.40
N GLY A 103 7.80 4.73 -9.10
CA GLY A 103 6.93 3.67 -9.58
C GLY A 103 5.47 4.04 -9.55
N VAL A 104 4.67 3.14 -10.12
CA VAL A 104 3.20 3.21 -10.13
C VAL A 104 2.66 1.89 -9.64
N GLN A 105 1.78 1.95 -8.66
CA GLN A 105 1.01 0.82 -8.15
C GLN A 105 -0.46 1.07 -8.47
N THR A 106 -1.15 0.07 -9.04
CA THR A 106 -2.54 0.22 -9.46
C THR A 106 -3.35 -0.98 -9.00
N TRP A 107 -4.44 -0.73 -8.33
CA TRP A 107 -5.40 -1.73 -7.85
C TRP A 107 -6.84 -1.31 -8.15
N SER A 108 -7.81 -2.16 -7.88
CA SER A 108 -9.21 -1.97 -8.30
C SER A 108 -9.87 -0.67 -7.82
N THR A 109 -9.43 -0.11 -6.69
CA THR A 109 -10.05 1.05 -6.04
C THR A 109 -9.20 2.31 -6.09
N GLY A 110 -7.98 2.24 -6.68
CA GLY A 110 -7.08 3.38 -6.69
C GLY A 110 -5.73 3.12 -7.34
N SER A 111 -4.85 4.09 -7.17
CA SER A 111 -3.46 4.00 -7.62
C SER A 111 -2.56 4.89 -6.76
N TYR A 112 -1.30 4.53 -6.73
CA TYR A 112 -0.22 5.37 -6.22
C TYR A 112 0.79 5.60 -7.35
N GLU A 113 1.30 6.81 -7.45
CA GLU A 113 2.41 7.18 -8.33
C GLU A 113 3.38 8.05 -7.54
N GLY A 114 4.63 7.61 -7.39
CA GLY A 114 5.61 8.35 -6.61
C GLY A 114 6.85 7.55 -6.26
N GLU A 115 7.53 8.03 -5.22
CA GLU A 115 8.72 7.39 -4.69
C GLU A 115 8.35 6.23 -3.76
N LEU A 116 9.05 5.12 -3.92
CA LEU A 116 8.85 3.86 -3.22
C LEU A 116 10.14 3.39 -2.54
N SER A 117 9.98 2.75 -1.41
CA SER A 117 11.04 2.02 -0.72
C SER A 117 10.50 0.68 -0.27
N ALA A 118 11.13 -0.41 -0.72
CA ALA A 118 10.72 -1.78 -0.44
C ALA A 118 9.23 -2.08 -0.73
N GLY A 119 8.66 -1.47 -1.80
CA GLY A 119 7.28 -1.64 -2.22
C GLY A 119 6.29 -0.70 -1.53
N GLU A 120 6.72 0.11 -0.57
CA GLU A 120 5.86 1.04 0.15
C GLU A 120 6.11 2.50 -0.29
N PRO A 121 5.05 3.35 -0.40
CA PRO A 121 5.18 4.79 -0.59
C PRO A 121 6.14 5.43 0.40
N ASN A 122 7.21 6.09 -0.10
CA ASN A 122 8.22 6.72 0.75
C ASN A 122 8.92 7.86 -0.02
N GLY A 123 8.59 9.09 0.30
CA GLY A 123 9.00 10.29 -0.41
C GLY A 123 7.81 11.02 -1.03
N GLN A 124 8.01 11.69 -2.15
CA GLN A 124 6.94 12.44 -2.85
C GLN A 124 6.08 11.50 -3.70
N GLY A 125 4.75 11.69 -3.64
CA GLY A 125 3.84 10.89 -4.44
C GLY A 125 2.42 11.42 -4.48
N ALA A 126 1.62 10.77 -5.33
CA ALA A 126 0.21 11.00 -5.50
C ALA A 126 -0.57 9.70 -5.26
N LEU A 127 -1.50 9.71 -4.34
CA LEU A 127 -2.42 8.62 -4.05
C LEU A 127 -3.81 9.00 -4.54
N ILE A 128 -4.42 8.13 -5.33
CA ILE A 128 -5.81 8.27 -5.78
C ILE A 128 -6.61 7.11 -5.22
N LEU A 129 -7.67 7.40 -4.48
CA LEU A 129 -8.60 6.41 -3.94
C LEU A 129 -10.02 6.84 -4.30
N GLN A 130 -10.66 6.19 -5.27
CA GLN A 130 -12.01 6.54 -5.74
C GLN A 130 -12.15 8.04 -6.08
N LYS A 131 -12.74 8.85 -5.20
CA LYS A 131 -12.99 10.30 -5.38
C LYS A 131 -12.02 11.18 -4.60
N LEU A 132 -11.00 10.57 -3.99
CA LEU A 132 -10.01 11.24 -3.19
C LEU A 132 -8.67 11.24 -3.93
N ARG A 133 -7.96 12.35 -3.86
CA ARG A 133 -6.57 12.47 -4.30
C ARG A 133 -5.75 13.13 -3.19
N TYR A 134 -4.64 12.51 -2.86
CA TYR A 134 -3.63 13.10 -1.99
C TYR A 134 -2.33 13.28 -2.78
N ASP A 135 -1.80 14.48 -2.75
CA ASP A 135 -0.49 14.84 -3.33
C ASP A 135 0.41 15.34 -2.19
N GLY A 136 1.52 14.67 -1.93
CA GLY A 136 2.40 15.07 -0.85
C GLY A 136 3.43 14.04 -0.46
N GLU A 137 3.96 14.21 0.74
CA GLU A 137 4.99 13.37 1.31
C GLU A 137 4.41 12.12 1.95
N PHE A 138 5.14 11.02 1.78
CA PHE A 138 4.83 9.71 2.37
C PHE A 138 6.03 9.20 3.17
N ARG A 139 5.74 8.42 4.20
CA ARG A 139 6.69 7.60 4.94
C ARG A 139 6.02 6.32 5.37
N ASP A 140 6.69 5.18 5.10
CA ASP A 140 6.21 3.86 5.49
C ASP A 140 4.74 3.63 5.09
N GLY A 141 4.42 3.91 3.80
CA GLY A 141 3.10 3.75 3.20
C GLY A 141 2.04 4.78 3.60
N LYS A 142 2.35 5.77 4.46
CA LYS A 142 1.37 6.72 4.99
C LYS A 142 1.72 8.16 4.65
N PRO A 143 0.71 9.04 4.44
CA PRO A 143 0.92 10.47 4.40
C PRO A 143 1.69 10.97 5.62
N ASN A 144 2.85 11.61 5.39
CA ASN A 144 3.74 12.08 6.46
C ASN A 144 4.60 13.22 5.95
N GLY A 145 4.38 14.43 6.44
CA GLY A 145 5.00 15.64 5.95
C GLY A 145 3.98 16.60 5.35
N THR A 146 4.34 17.38 4.36
CA THR A 146 3.43 18.33 3.71
C THR A 146 2.62 17.67 2.60
N GLY A 147 1.34 18.03 2.49
CA GLY A 147 0.51 17.48 1.44
C GLY A 147 -0.84 18.17 1.28
N VAL A 148 -1.51 17.82 0.20
CA VAL A 148 -2.83 18.33 -0.19
C VAL A 148 -3.76 17.15 -0.41
N LEU A 149 -4.83 17.11 0.37
CA LEU A 149 -5.95 16.21 0.15
C LEU A 149 -7.02 16.92 -0.66
N THR A 150 -7.44 16.35 -1.77
CA THR A 150 -8.55 16.84 -2.59
C THR A 150 -9.66 15.79 -2.60
N GLN A 151 -10.88 16.21 -2.25
CA GLN A 151 -12.06 15.36 -2.28
C GLN A 151 -13.30 16.20 -2.67
N GLY A 152 -14.07 15.72 -3.65
CA GLY A 152 -15.29 16.41 -4.07
C GLY A 152 -15.09 17.84 -4.59
N GLY A 153 -13.88 18.17 -5.08
CA GLY A 153 -13.51 19.52 -5.52
C GLY A 153 -12.98 20.44 -4.41
N GLU A 154 -13.03 20.00 -3.15
CA GLU A 154 -12.43 20.73 -2.03
C GLU A 154 -10.98 20.24 -1.80
N ALA A 155 -10.07 21.20 -1.54
CA ALA A 155 -8.67 20.91 -1.23
C ALA A 155 -8.33 21.33 0.20
N VAL A 156 -7.66 20.45 0.92
CA VAL A 156 -7.16 20.68 2.27
C VAL A 156 -5.64 20.53 2.26
N ARG A 157 -4.94 21.64 2.46
CA ARG A 157 -3.48 21.67 2.62
C ARG A 157 -3.12 21.58 4.08
N GLY A 158 -2.04 20.86 4.39
CA GLY A 158 -1.56 20.79 5.76
C GLY A 158 -0.34 19.91 5.94
N THR A 159 0.06 19.78 7.19
CA THR A 159 1.07 18.82 7.63
C THR A 159 0.39 17.53 8.04
N TRP A 160 0.92 16.44 7.60
CA TRP A 160 0.39 15.09 7.88
C TRP A 160 1.37 14.34 8.77
N LYS A 161 0.86 13.51 9.64
CA LYS A 161 1.65 12.61 10.48
C LYS A 161 0.93 11.27 10.59
N ASP A 162 1.61 10.21 10.14
CA ASP A 162 1.11 8.84 10.21
C ASP A 162 -0.31 8.67 9.65
N GLY A 163 -0.61 9.37 8.52
CA GLY A 163 -1.91 9.37 7.87
C GLY A 163 -2.93 10.37 8.41
N CYS A 164 -2.62 11.14 9.46
CA CYS A 164 -3.50 12.13 10.06
C CYS A 164 -3.11 13.57 9.69
N LEU A 165 -4.09 14.37 9.30
CA LEU A 165 -3.92 15.83 9.15
C LEU A 165 -3.70 16.45 10.55
N GLN A 166 -2.65 17.24 10.67
CA GLN A 166 -2.26 17.90 11.91
C GLN A 166 -2.77 19.33 12.00
N GLY A 167 -3.29 19.71 13.17
CA GLY A 167 -3.71 21.08 13.48
C GLY A 167 -4.91 21.56 12.68
N GLY A 168 -5.40 22.77 13.04
CA GLY A 168 -6.51 23.43 12.36
C GLY A 168 -7.91 22.91 12.74
N PRO A 169 -8.96 23.53 12.18
CA PRO A 169 -10.35 23.18 12.47
C PRO A 169 -10.86 21.97 11.70
N ARG A 170 -10.16 21.55 10.65
CA ARG A 170 -10.50 20.38 9.81
C ARG A 170 -9.74 19.16 10.31
N LYS A 171 -10.42 18.03 10.33
CA LYS A 171 -9.82 16.73 10.60
C LYS A 171 -9.91 15.87 9.33
N ALA A 172 -8.84 15.18 9.02
CA ALA A 172 -8.81 14.20 7.93
C ALA A 172 -7.83 13.08 8.25
N SER A 173 -8.10 11.90 7.73
CA SER A 173 -7.19 10.75 7.80
C SER A 173 -7.16 10.00 6.47
N ILE A 174 -6.05 9.33 6.19
CA ILE A 174 -5.86 8.48 5.01
C ILE A 174 -5.18 7.19 5.47
N GLY A 175 -5.79 6.06 5.13
CA GLY A 175 -5.26 4.73 5.46
C GLY A 175 -5.43 4.29 6.91
N ILE A 176 -6.02 5.14 7.76
CA ILE A 176 -6.33 4.83 9.16
C ILE A 176 -7.68 5.44 9.54
N PRO A 177 -8.40 4.91 10.55
CA PRO A 177 -9.62 5.51 11.05
C PRO A 177 -9.37 6.90 11.63
N LEU A 178 -10.28 7.85 11.41
CA LEU A 178 -10.16 9.22 11.93
C LEU A 178 -10.09 9.24 13.47
N SER A 179 -10.71 8.28 14.13
CA SER A 179 -10.64 8.09 15.59
C SER A 179 -9.23 7.81 16.12
N ALA A 180 -8.32 7.34 15.25
CA ALA A 180 -6.91 7.14 15.61
C ALA A 180 -6.08 8.44 15.56
N CYS A 181 -6.62 9.51 14.95
CA CYS A 181 -5.98 10.83 14.90
C CYS A 181 -6.25 11.61 16.20
N ARG A 182 -5.17 11.91 16.93
CA ARG A 182 -5.20 12.68 18.19
C ARG A 182 -4.80 14.12 17.99
#